data_49968a65a248df06dd803569e972692f
#
_entry.id   49968a65a248df06dd803569e972692f
#
_cell.length_a   1.000
_cell.length_b   1.000
_cell.length_c   1.000
_cell.angle_alpha   90.00
_cell.angle_beta   90.00
_cell.angle_gamma   90.00
#
_symmetry.space_group_name_H-M   'P 1'
#
loop_
_entity.id
_entity.type
_entity.pdbx_description
1 polymer ?
#
loop_
_entity_poly.entity_id
_entity_poly.type
_entity_poly.pdbx_seq_one_letter_code
_entity_poly.pdbx_strand_id
1 'polypeptide(L)'
;MIKTKKRKFLLLPGDGIGPEVVSEVKKIISWFNKKKSLDFETEEGLVGGAAYEKHKKPITDEVFYKALECEAVILGAVGGPKWDNLEFSKRPERALLKLRKELKLFANLRPAICFKQLVDASSLKPEIVSGLDIMIVRELTGGIYFGEPRGIKPIENGERKGINTHSYTSSEIIRVAKVAFELAQKRNKKVTSCEKSN
;
A
#
# COMPACT_ATOMS: atom_id res chain seq x y z
N MET A 1 -18.03 -31.70 -9.75
CA MET A 1 -16.87 -30.91 -9.28
C MET A 1 -17.08 -29.48 -9.71
N ILE A 2 -17.22 -28.54 -8.77
CA ILE A 2 -17.25 -27.10 -9.10
C ILE A 2 -15.84 -26.76 -9.55
N LYS A 3 -15.65 -26.42 -10.83
CA LYS A 3 -14.38 -25.87 -11.32
C LYS A 3 -14.11 -24.58 -10.55
N THR A 4 -13.16 -24.59 -9.64
CA THR A 4 -12.67 -23.35 -9.00
C THR A 4 -12.11 -22.45 -10.09
N LYS A 5 -12.57 -21.20 -10.13
CA LYS A 5 -12.06 -20.20 -11.08
C LYS A 5 -10.57 -20.00 -10.81
N LYS A 6 -9.72 -20.21 -11.82
CA LYS A 6 -8.29 -19.92 -11.75
C LYS A 6 -8.08 -18.44 -11.41
N ARG A 7 -7.26 -18.15 -10.41
CA ARG A 7 -6.95 -16.78 -9.96
C ARG A 7 -5.45 -16.54 -10.02
N LYS A 8 -5.07 -15.51 -10.72
CA LYS A 8 -3.67 -15.13 -10.92
C LYS A 8 -3.25 -14.02 -9.97
N PHE A 9 -2.15 -14.23 -9.25
CA PHE A 9 -1.53 -13.24 -8.37
C PHE A 9 -0.16 -12.85 -8.90
N LEU A 10 0.13 -11.55 -8.89
CA LEU A 10 1.47 -11.05 -9.14
C LEU A 10 2.18 -10.83 -7.81
N LEU A 11 3.32 -11.49 -7.63
CA LEU A 11 4.18 -11.34 -6.47
C LEU A 11 5.30 -10.33 -6.79
N LEU A 12 5.39 -9.29 -6.00
CA LEU A 12 6.41 -8.25 -6.10
C LEU A 12 7.23 -8.24 -4.79
N PRO A 13 8.26 -9.07 -4.65
CA PRO A 13 9.04 -9.16 -3.42
C PRO A 13 9.65 -7.81 -3.02
N GLY A 14 10.25 -7.10 -3.99
CA GLY A 14 10.88 -5.80 -3.76
C GLY A 14 12.23 -5.91 -3.05
N ASP A 15 12.41 -5.10 -1.99
CA ASP A 15 13.68 -4.81 -1.36
C ASP A 15 13.74 -5.28 0.09
N GLY A 16 14.96 -5.34 0.66
CA GLY A 16 15.19 -5.59 2.08
C GLY A 16 14.55 -6.89 2.56
N ILE A 17 13.63 -6.80 3.52
CA ILE A 17 12.90 -7.95 4.09
C ILE A 17 11.84 -8.53 3.13
N GLY A 18 11.50 -7.81 2.05
CA GLY A 18 10.41 -8.19 1.14
C GLY A 18 10.52 -9.60 0.55
N PRO A 19 11.68 -10.03 0.01
CA PRO A 19 11.86 -11.39 -0.51
C PRO A 19 11.60 -12.48 0.54
N GLU A 20 12.04 -12.27 1.78
CA GLU A 20 11.81 -13.20 2.89
C GLU A 20 10.30 -13.33 3.19
N VAL A 21 9.61 -12.19 3.38
CA VAL A 21 8.17 -12.18 3.64
C VAL A 21 7.37 -12.82 2.50
N VAL A 22 7.71 -12.51 1.24
CA VAL A 22 6.99 -13.07 0.09
C VAL A 22 7.28 -14.58 -0.07
N SER A 23 8.43 -15.08 0.38
CA SER A 23 8.69 -16.52 0.40
C SER A 23 7.70 -17.27 1.29
N GLU A 24 7.32 -16.70 2.43
CA GLU A 24 6.30 -17.28 3.32
C GLU A 24 4.89 -17.21 2.68
N VAL A 25 4.59 -16.13 1.97
CA VAL A 25 3.32 -16.03 1.20
C VAL A 25 3.20 -17.15 0.18
N LYS A 26 4.28 -17.50 -0.53
CA LYS A 26 4.28 -18.63 -1.49
C LYS A 26 3.95 -19.96 -0.82
N LYS A 27 4.47 -20.20 0.39
CA LYS A 27 4.13 -21.40 1.17
C LYS A 27 2.65 -21.45 1.51
N ILE A 28 2.07 -20.32 1.93
CA ILE A 28 0.65 -20.21 2.23
C ILE A 28 -0.21 -20.46 0.98
N ILE A 29 0.13 -19.85 -0.16
CA ILE A 29 -0.58 -20.07 -1.43
C ILE A 29 -0.53 -21.55 -1.83
N SER A 30 0.65 -22.17 -1.75
CA SER A 30 0.83 -23.60 -2.01
C SER A 30 -0.01 -24.48 -1.09
N TRP A 31 -0.10 -24.12 0.19
CA TRP A 31 -0.95 -24.82 1.14
C TRP A 31 -2.43 -24.73 0.77
N PHE A 32 -2.91 -23.55 0.39
CA PHE A 32 -4.30 -23.37 -0.06
C PHE A 32 -4.60 -24.19 -1.31
N ASN A 33 -3.71 -24.20 -2.30
CA ASN A 33 -3.88 -25.00 -3.50
C ASN A 33 -3.97 -26.50 -3.16
N LYS A 34 -3.08 -27.01 -2.29
CA LYS A 34 -3.02 -28.42 -1.92
C LYS A 34 -4.15 -28.86 -0.99
N LYS A 35 -4.46 -28.06 0.03
CA LYS A 35 -5.39 -28.46 1.12
C LYS A 35 -6.82 -27.99 0.94
N LYS A 36 -7.05 -26.94 0.16
CA LYS A 36 -8.37 -26.35 -0.09
C LYS A 36 -8.83 -26.49 -1.54
N SER A 37 -8.05 -27.17 -2.37
CA SER A 37 -8.33 -27.37 -3.80
C SER A 37 -8.63 -26.05 -4.52
N LEU A 38 -7.92 -25.00 -4.15
CA LEU A 38 -7.99 -23.73 -4.85
C LEU A 38 -7.00 -23.73 -6.03
N ASP A 39 -7.25 -22.91 -7.02
CA ASP A 39 -6.42 -22.79 -8.22
C ASP A 39 -5.80 -21.38 -8.27
N PHE A 40 -4.81 -21.16 -7.44
CA PHE A 40 -4.05 -19.91 -7.39
C PHE A 40 -2.76 -20.05 -8.20
N GLU A 41 -2.65 -19.29 -9.26
CA GLU A 41 -1.43 -19.15 -10.06
C GLU A 41 -0.65 -17.93 -9.60
N THR A 42 0.67 -18.03 -9.56
CA THR A 42 1.53 -16.90 -9.18
C THR A 42 2.56 -16.61 -10.25
N GLU A 43 2.75 -15.33 -10.56
CA GLU A 43 3.89 -14.82 -11.30
C GLU A 43 4.70 -13.87 -10.41
N GLU A 44 5.99 -13.71 -10.71
CA GLU A 44 6.85 -12.77 -10.00
C GLU A 44 7.35 -11.66 -10.93
N GLY A 45 7.56 -10.48 -10.33
CA GLY A 45 8.16 -9.34 -10.99
C GLY A 45 9.12 -8.59 -10.08
N LEU A 46 10.09 -7.91 -10.67
CA LEU A 46 10.97 -7.00 -9.93
C LEU A 46 10.29 -5.66 -9.71
N VAL A 47 10.44 -5.11 -8.51
CA VAL A 47 9.91 -3.81 -8.13
C VAL A 47 10.88 -3.12 -7.18
N GLY A 48 10.82 -1.81 -7.09
CA GLY A 48 11.61 -1.02 -6.15
C GLY A 48 13.08 -0.90 -6.55
N GLY A 49 13.95 -0.98 -5.57
CA GLY A 49 15.40 -0.92 -5.75
C GLY A 49 15.95 -2.10 -6.53
N ALA A 50 15.41 -3.30 -6.32
CA ALA A 50 15.78 -4.50 -7.07
C ALA A 50 15.52 -4.33 -8.59
N ALA A 51 14.39 -3.72 -8.96
CA ALA A 51 14.09 -3.39 -10.35
C ALA A 51 15.03 -2.29 -10.88
N TYR A 52 15.30 -1.26 -10.05
CA TYR A 52 16.20 -0.17 -10.44
C TYR A 52 17.63 -0.66 -10.70
N GLU A 53 18.16 -1.55 -9.87
CA GLU A 53 19.50 -2.09 -10.10
C GLU A 53 19.62 -2.75 -11.48
N LYS A 54 18.62 -3.53 -11.86
CA LYS A 54 18.63 -4.29 -13.11
C LYS A 54 18.20 -3.47 -14.33
N HIS A 55 17.19 -2.62 -14.18
CA HIS A 55 16.50 -1.98 -15.32
C HIS A 55 16.61 -0.45 -15.32
N LYS A 56 17.24 0.17 -14.29
CA LYS A 56 17.31 1.62 -14.08
C LYS A 56 15.92 2.30 -13.98
N LYS A 57 14.90 1.50 -13.70
CA LYS A 57 13.51 1.92 -13.44
C LYS A 57 12.98 1.19 -12.21
N PRO A 58 12.23 1.86 -11.31
CA PRO A 58 11.71 1.22 -10.11
C PRO A 58 10.61 0.17 -10.38
N ILE A 59 10.04 0.18 -11.58
CA ILE A 59 9.15 -0.86 -12.13
C ILE A 59 9.21 -0.77 -13.65
N THR A 60 9.28 -1.94 -14.32
CA THR A 60 9.22 -2.01 -15.80
C THR A 60 7.78 -1.98 -16.28
N ASP A 61 7.57 -1.61 -17.54
CA ASP A 61 6.23 -1.61 -18.12
C ASP A 61 5.68 -3.04 -18.26
N GLU A 62 6.53 -4.04 -18.52
CA GLU A 62 6.16 -5.46 -18.52
C GLU A 62 5.54 -5.89 -17.16
N VAL A 63 6.23 -5.62 -16.06
CA VAL A 63 5.74 -5.96 -14.71
C VAL A 63 4.46 -5.17 -14.39
N PHE A 64 4.38 -3.93 -14.84
CA PHE A 64 3.19 -3.12 -14.65
C PHE A 64 1.97 -3.68 -15.43
N TYR A 65 2.14 -4.13 -16.68
CA TYR A 65 1.07 -4.78 -17.44
C TYR A 65 0.61 -6.08 -16.79
N LYS A 66 1.53 -6.90 -16.25
CA LYS A 66 1.17 -8.08 -15.45
C LYS A 66 0.31 -7.71 -14.22
N ALA A 67 0.58 -6.56 -13.60
CA ALA A 67 -0.24 -6.09 -12.47
C ALA A 67 -1.67 -5.70 -12.89
N LEU A 68 -1.87 -5.22 -14.11
CA LEU A 68 -3.21 -4.94 -14.65
C LEU A 68 -4.00 -6.21 -14.99
N GLU A 69 -3.32 -7.28 -15.36
CA GLU A 69 -3.93 -8.54 -15.81
C GLU A 69 -4.22 -9.53 -14.67
N CYS A 70 -3.62 -9.33 -13.51
CA CYS A 70 -3.80 -10.22 -12.37
C CYS A 70 -5.00 -9.81 -11.50
N GLU A 71 -5.51 -10.75 -10.71
CA GLU A 71 -6.62 -10.51 -9.78
C GLU A 71 -6.18 -9.74 -8.52
N ALA A 72 -4.93 -9.94 -8.09
CA ALA A 72 -4.32 -9.18 -7.01
C ALA A 72 -2.80 -9.11 -7.14
N VAL A 73 -2.24 -8.02 -6.61
CA VAL A 73 -0.80 -7.83 -6.47
C VAL A 73 -0.43 -7.99 -4.99
N ILE A 74 0.54 -8.84 -4.72
CA ILE A 74 1.11 -9.02 -3.37
C ILE A 74 2.49 -8.38 -3.38
N LEU A 75 2.63 -7.29 -2.63
CA LEU A 75 3.84 -6.51 -2.51
C LEU A 75 4.54 -6.82 -1.17
N GLY A 76 5.84 -7.11 -1.23
CA GLY A 76 6.66 -7.27 -0.04
C GLY A 76 7.04 -5.92 0.57
N ALA A 77 8.21 -5.40 0.23
CA ALA A 77 8.69 -4.11 0.69
C ALA A 77 9.46 -3.39 -0.41
N VAL A 78 9.48 -2.07 -0.39
CA VAL A 78 10.27 -1.26 -1.32
C VAL A 78 11.01 -0.16 -0.58
N GLY A 79 12.20 0.16 -1.06
CA GLY A 79 13.04 1.22 -0.50
C GLY A 79 14.16 0.72 0.41
N GLY A 80 15.01 1.64 0.78
CA GLY A 80 16.14 1.42 1.67
C GLY A 80 17.24 2.47 1.48
N PRO A 81 18.15 2.62 2.46
CA PRO A 81 19.14 3.70 2.48
C PRO A 81 20.04 3.75 1.22
N LYS A 82 20.23 2.61 0.57
CA LYS A 82 21.03 2.51 -0.67
C LYS A 82 20.56 3.44 -1.77
N TRP A 83 19.24 3.76 -1.80
CA TRP A 83 18.60 4.53 -2.89
C TRP A 83 18.15 5.93 -2.49
N ASP A 84 18.45 6.37 -1.27
CA ASP A 84 18.05 7.71 -0.76
C ASP A 84 18.60 8.87 -1.59
N ASN A 85 19.79 8.70 -2.18
CA ASN A 85 20.46 9.70 -3.00
C ASN A 85 20.01 9.69 -4.47
N LEU A 86 19.09 8.81 -4.87
CA LEU A 86 18.58 8.81 -6.22
C LEU A 86 17.69 10.01 -6.48
N GLU A 87 17.69 10.44 -7.74
CA GLU A 87 16.68 11.37 -8.25
C GLU A 87 15.28 10.90 -7.89
N PHE A 88 14.41 11.80 -7.46
CA PHE A 88 13.07 11.50 -6.95
C PHE A 88 12.25 10.57 -7.87
N SER A 89 12.35 10.78 -9.20
CA SER A 89 11.68 9.98 -10.23
C SER A 89 12.12 8.51 -10.26
N LYS A 90 13.33 8.20 -9.78
CA LYS A 90 13.98 6.89 -9.83
C LYS A 90 13.94 6.13 -8.50
N ARG A 91 13.48 6.78 -7.43
CA ARG A 91 13.40 6.16 -6.11
C ARG A 91 12.48 4.94 -6.10
N PRO A 92 12.79 3.88 -5.33
CA PRO A 92 12.00 2.66 -5.24
C PRO A 92 10.51 2.88 -4.97
N GLU A 93 10.17 3.83 -4.10
CA GLU A 93 8.80 4.16 -3.70
C GLU A 93 7.93 4.66 -4.87
N ARG A 94 8.56 5.14 -5.95
CA ARG A 94 7.84 5.57 -7.16
C ARG A 94 7.09 4.43 -7.82
N ALA A 95 7.60 3.19 -7.70
CA ALA A 95 6.88 2.01 -8.18
C ALA A 95 5.54 1.83 -7.47
N LEU A 96 5.55 1.93 -6.14
CA LEU A 96 4.32 1.81 -5.34
C LEU A 96 3.32 2.92 -5.65
N LEU A 97 3.80 4.17 -5.83
CA LEU A 97 2.93 5.28 -6.19
C LEU A 97 2.32 5.10 -7.60
N LYS A 98 3.11 4.61 -8.58
CA LYS A 98 2.60 4.28 -9.92
C LYS A 98 1.51 3.21 -9.83
N LEU A 99 1.76 2.09 -9.14
CA LEU A 99 0.78 1.02 -8.95
C LEU A 99 -0.52 1.54 -8.30
N ARG A 100 -0.42 2.31 -7.22
CA ARG A 100 -1.60 2.88 -6.53
C ARG A 100 -2.45 3.76 -7.45
N LYS A 101 -1.81 4.63 -8.21
CA LYS A 101 -2.49 5.56 -9.13
C LYS A 101 -3.17 4.81 -10.27
N GLU A 102 -2.40 4.01 -10.99
CA GLU A 102 -2.86 3.39 -12.24
C GLU A 102 -3.86 2.24 -12.00
N LEU A 103 -3.69 1.47 -10.93
CA LEU A 103 -4.66 0.46 -10.49
C LEU A 103 -5.85 1.07 -9.72
N LYS A 104 -5.88 2.40 -9.54
CA LYS A 104 -6.93 3.15 -8.81
C LYS A 104 -7.17 2.62 -7.40
N LEU A 105 -6.09 2.30 -6.67
CA LEU A 105 -6.14 1.77 -5.31
C LEU A 105 -6.37 2.91 -4.32
N PHE A 106 -7.60 3.39 -4.22
CA PHE A 106 -7.95 4.59 -3.47
C PHE A 106 -8.12 4.37 -1.97
N ALA A 107 -8.57 3.19 -1.53
CA ALA A 107 -8.83 2.90 -0.13
C ALA A 107 -7.77 1.95 0.46
N ASN A 108 -6.93 2.47 1.33
CA ASN A 108 -6.00 1.66 2.11
C ASN A 108 -6.64 1.24 3.42
N LEU A 109 -6.75 -0.06 3.64
CA LEU A 109 -7.32 -0.64 4.85
C LEU A 109 -6.19 -1.06 5.80
N ARG A 110 -6.15 -0.47 6.98
CA ARG A 110 -5.14 -0.75 8.01
C ARG A 110 -5.81 -1.21 9.31
N PRO A 111 -5.90 -2.50 9.56
CA PRO A 111 -6.36 -3.00 10.84
C PRO A 111 -5.31 -2.71 11.92
N ALA A 112 -5.74 -2.15 13.05
CA ALA A 112 -4.96 -2.01 14.27
C ALA A 112 -5.67 -2.83 15.35
N ILE A 113 -5.17 -4.04 15.57
CA ILE A 113 -5.73 -5.01 16.53
C ILE A 113 -4.68 -5.28 17.59
N CYS A 114 -5.04 -5.13 18.86
CA CYS A 114 -4.18 -5.54 19.96
C CYS A 114 -4.55 -6.97 20.39
N PHE A 115 -3.67 -7.92 20.07
CA PHE A 115 -3.82 -9.30 20.56
C PHE A 115 -3.53 -9.34 22.06
N LYS A 116 -4.31 -10.13 22.82
CA LYS A 116 -4.18 -10.26 24.28
C LYS A 116 -2.76 -10.59 24.73
N GLN A 117 -2.04 -11.41 23.95
CA GLN A 117 -0.67 -11.82 24.23
C GLN A 117 0.37 -10.70 24.03
N LEU A 118 0.00 -9.61 23.38
CA LEU A 118 0.88 -8.49 23.05
C LEU A 118 0.54 -7.20 23.83
N VAL A 119 -0.43 -7.25 24.73
CA VAL A 119 -0.85 -6.08 25.53
C VAL A 119 0.33 -5.50 26.30
N ASP A 120 1.13 -6.34 26.94
CA ASP A 120 2.27 -5.92 27.78
C ASP A 120 3.48 -5.42 26.96
N ALA A 121 3.48 -5.66 25.64
CA ALA A 121 4.51 -5.12 24.74
C ALA A 121 4.23 -3.66 24.32
N SER A 122 3.06 -3.13 24.67
CA SER A 122 2.69 -1.73 24.38
C SER A 122 3.32 -0.76 25.38
N SER A 123 3.70 0.42 24.90
CA SER A 123 4.09 1.55 25.77
C SER A 123 2.89 2.25 26.42
N LEU A 124 1.67 1.94 26.00
CA LEU A 124 0.43 2.44 26.59
C LEU A 124 -0.03 1.47 27.68
N LYS A 125 -0.82 2.00 28.62
CA LYS A 125 -1.39 1.21 29.71
C LYS A 125 -2.28 0.06 29.18
N PRO A 126 -2.25 -1.14 29.79
CA PRO A 126 -3.02 -2.29 29.36
C PRO A 126 -4.52 -2.03 29.19
N GLU A 127 -5.14 -1.25 30.09
CA GLU A 127 -6.56 -0.89 30.02
C GLU A 127 -6.94 -0.05 28.78
N ILE A 128 -5.95 0.64 28.17
CA ILE A 128 -6.17 1.45 26.96
C ILE A 128 -6.11 0.57 25.70
N VAL A 129 -5.21 -0.40 25.67
CA VAL A 129 -4.94 -1.19 24.44
C VAL A 129 -5.65 -2.54 24.44
N SER A 130 -6.06 -3.04 25.59
CA SER A 130 -6.73 -4.34 25.67
C SER A 130 -8.05 -4.34 24.91
N GLY A 131 -8.17 -5.25 23.94
CA GLY A 131 -9.36 -5.36 23.10
C GLY A 131 -9.49 -4.27 22.01
N LEU A 132 -8.41 -3.51 21.78
CA LEU A 132 -8.39 -2.55 20.68
C LEU A 132 -8.60 -3.25 19.33
N ASP A 133 -9.59 -2.79 18.57
CA ASP A 133 -9.89 -3.22 17.21
C ASP A 133 -10.35 -2.02 16.38
N ILE A 134 -9.41 -1.40 15.70
CA ILE A 134 -9.65 -0.21 14.86
C ILE A 134 -9.33 -0.58 13.41
N MET A 135 -10.23 -0.24 12.49
CA MET A 135 -9.98 -0.27 11.05
C MET A 135 -9.76 1.15 10.56
N ILE A 136 -8.53 1.48 10.20
CA ILE A 136 -8.19 2.76 9.61
C ILE A 136 -8.39 2.66 8.10
N VAL A 137 -9.30 3.45 7.56
CA VAL A 137 -9.54 3.59 6.11
C VAL A 137 -8.91 4.89 5.64
N ARG A 138 -7.90 4.79 4.76
CA ARG A 138 -7.13 5.94 4.29
C ARG A 138 -7.26 6.11 2.78
N GLU A 139 -7.61 7.34 2.35
CA GLU A 139 -7.53 7.71 0.93
C GLU A 139 -6.06 7.76 0.47
N LEU A 140 -5.76 7.19 -0.70
CA LEU A 140 -4.38 7.05 -1.21
C LEU A 140 -4.10 7.74 -2.53
N THR A 141 -5.11 8.18 -3.28
CA THR A 141 -4.95 8.68 -4.65
C THR A 141 -5.21 10.16 -4.78
N GLY A 142 -5.60 10.83 -3.69
CA GLY A 142 -5.71 12.27 -3.55
C GLY A 142 -4.70 12.86 -2.55
N GLY A 143 -4.87 14.13 -2.25
CA GLY A 143 -4.15 14.83 -1.21
C GLY A 143 -2.68 15.10 -1.51
N ILE A 144 -1.85 15.03 -0.47
CA ILE A 144 -0.44 15.42 -0.50
C ILE A 144 0.42 14.64 -1.49
N TYR A 145 0.06 13.40 -1.82
CA TYR A 145 0.88 12.56 -2.70
C TYR A 145 0.83 12.98 -4.16
N PHE A 146 -0.27 13.60 -4.59
CA PHE A 146 -0.52 13.94 -5.99
C PHE A 146 -0.94 15.41 -6.20
N GLY A 147 -1.08 16.19 -5.11
CA GLY A 147 -1.44 17.60 -5.19
C GLY A 147 -0.36 18.45 -5.87
N GLU A 148 -0.77 19.36 -6.72
CA GLU A 148 0.08 20.35 -7.40
C GLU A 148 -0.46 21.77 -7.13
N PRO A 149 0.41 22.81 -7.10
CA PRO A 149 1.87 22.78 -7.26
C PRO A 149 2.60 22.24 -6.02
N ARG A 150 3.79 21.68 -6.24
CA ARG A 150 4.67 21.17 -5.19
C ARG A 150 6.15 21.43 -5.51
N GLY A 151 7.00 21.42 -4.47
CA GLY A 151 8.44 21.52 -4.61
C GLY A 151 9.02 22.72 -3.86
N ILE A 152 10.29 23.02 -4.16
CA ILE A 152 11.02 24.15 -3.57
C ILE A 152 11.32 25.14 -4.70
N LYS A 153 10.94 26.39 -4.49
CA LYS A 153 11.23 27.50 -5.43
C LYS A 153 12.13 28.52 -4.75
N PRO A 154 13.16 29.02 -5.42
CA PRO A 154 13.88 30.19 -4.93
C PRO A 154 12.94 31.41 -4.96
N ILE A 155 13.08 32.26 -3.97
CA ILE A 155 12.43 33.57 -3.88
C ILE A 155 13.50 34.67 -3.70
N GLU A 156 13.05 35.89 -3.55
CA GLU A 156 13.95 37.04 -3.38
C GLU A 156 14.88 36.88 -2.14
N ASN A 157 16.00 37.59 -2.16
CA ASN A 157 17.01 37.60 -1.09
C ASN A 157 17.68 36.24 -0.77
N GLY A 158 17.68 35.29 -1.71
CA GLY A 158 18.30 33.97 -1.52
C GLY A 158 17.48 32.99 -0.68
N GLU A 159 16.29 33.36 -0.26
CA GLU A 159 15.37 32.49 0.43
C GLU A 159 14.74 31.44 -0.49
N ARG A 160 14.21 30.38 0.09
CA ARG A 160 13.52 29.30 -0.61
C ARG A 160 12.12 29.12 -0.05
N LYS A 161 11.13 28.99 -0.94
CA LYS A 161 9.75 28.69 -0.59
C LYS A 161 9.45 27.21 -0.87
N GLY A 162 9.11 26.45 0.17
CA GLY A 162 8.57 25.11 0.06
C GLY A 162 7.05 25.16 -0.16
N ILE A 163 6.55 24.39 -1.15
CA ILE A 163 5.13 24.29 -1.45
C ILE A 163 4.73 22.83 -1.43
N ASN A 164 3.63 22.52 -0.76
CA ASN A 164 3.03 21.20 -0.76
C ASN A 164 1.49 21.35 -0.75
N THR A 165 0.83 20.82 -1.77
CA THR A 165 -0.60 21.00 -1.97
C THR A 165 -1.38 19.79 -1.52
N HIS A 166 -2.38 20.00 -0.68
CA HIS A 166 -3.42 19.03 -0.34
C HIS A 166 -4.68 19.35 -1.14
N SER A 167 -5.09 18.44 -1.99
CA SER A 167 -6.26 18.64 -2.85
C SER A 167 -7.10 17.36 -2.88
N TYR A 168 -8.39 17.49 -2.61
CA TYR A 168 -9.35 16.40 -2.68
C TYR A 168 -10.60 16.83 -3.42
N THR A 169 -11.10 15.97 -4.28
CA THR A 169 -12.40 16.15 -4.92
C THR A 169 -13.52 15.51 -4.09
N SER A 170 -14.75 15.98 -4.27
CA SER A 170 -15.90 15.36 -3.61
C SER A 170 -16.04 13.87 -3.93
N SER A 171 -15.75 13.47 -5.17
CA SER A 171 -15.79 12.05 -5.58
C SER A 171 -14.77 11.18 -4.84
N GLU A 172 -13.58 11.71 -4.57
CA GLU A 172 -12.53 11.01 -3.78
C GLU A 172 -12.98 10.84 -2.33
N ILE A 173 -13.57 11.87 -1.73
CA ILE A 173 -14.09 11.81 -0.37
C ILE A 173 -15.26 10.81 -0.28
N ILE A 174 -16.21 10.89 -1.21
CA ILE A 174 -17.41 10.02 -1.22
C ILE A 174 -17.00 8.55 -1.36
N ARG A 175 -16.10 8.20 -2.28
CA ARG A 175 -15.71 6.79 -2.50
C ARG A 175 -15.03 6.17 -1.28
N VAL A 176 -14.12 6.89 -0.61
CA VAL A 176 -13.44 6.37 0.59
C VAL A 176 -14.38 6.29 1.79
N ALA A 177 -15.28 7.29 1.96
CA ALA A 177 -16.31 7.29 2.99
C ALA A 177 -17.27 6.10 2.82
N LYS A 178 -17.68 5.80 1.58
CA LYS A 178 -18.55 4.65 1.28
C LYS A 178 -17.91 3.33 1.75
N VAL A 179 -16.64 3.11 1.47
CA VAL A 179 -15.90 1.93 1.97
C VAL A 179 -15.89 1.89 3.50
N ALA A 180 -15.65 3.04 4.15
CA ALA A 180 -15.64 3.12 5.62
C ALA A 180 -17.00 2.76 6.23
N PHE A 181 -18.11 3.27 5.67
CA PHE A 181 -19.47 2.96 6.12
C PHE A 181 -19.84 1.49 5.88
N GLU A 182 -19.50 0.92 4.72
CA GLU A 182 -19.73 -0.49 4.41
C GLU A 182 -18.98 -1.43 5.38
N LEU A 183 -17.74 -1.08 5.72
CA LEU A 183 -16.98 -1.81 6.74
C LEU A 183 -17.59 -1.64 8.13
N ALA A 184 -18.02 -0.44 8.50
CA ALA A 184 -18.64 -0.19 9.80
C ALA A 184 -19.93 -1.00 9.99
N GLN A 185 -20.74 -1.19 8.94
CA GLN A 185 -21.94 -2.04 9.00
C GLN A 185 -21.63 -3.48 9.39
N LYS A 186 -20.46 -4.00 8.99
CA LYS A 186 -19.99 -5.36 9.33
C LYS A 186 -19.26 -5.43 10.68
N ARG A 187 -19.10 -4.31 11.37
CA ARG A 187 -18.39 -4.15 12.65
C ARG A 187 -19.33 -3.51 13.69
N ASN A 188 -18.83 -2.57 14.48
CA ASN A 188 -19.55 -1.93 15.59
C ASN A 188 -20.47 -0.76 15.15
N LYS A 189 -20.73 -0.60 13.86
CA LYS A 189 -21.59 0.46 13.29
C LYS A 189 -21.14 1.87 13.67
N LYS A 190 -19.85 2.08 13.91
CA LYS A 190 -19.25 3.36 14.29
C LYS A 190 -18.22 3.78 13.24
N VAL A 191 -18.32 5.02 12.76
CA VAL A 191 -17.32 5.68 11.92
C VAL A 191 -16.89 6.96 12.62
N THR A 192 -15.59 7.20 12.67
CA THR A 192 -15.01 8.45 13.13
C THR A 192 -14.25 9.08 11.96
N SER A 193 -14.62 10.27 11.58
CA SER A 193 -13.89 11.07 10.59
C SER A 193 -12.82 11.88 11.30
N CYS A 194 -11.59 11.78 10.79
CA CYS A 194 -10.44 12.53 11.28
C CYS A 194 -9.98 13.49 10.17
N GLU A 195 -9.84 14.73 10.51
CA GLU A 195 -9.38 15.78 9.60
C GLU A 195 -8.35 16.69 10.29
N LYS A 196 -7.73 17.53 9.48
CA LYS A 196 -6.83 18.59 9.93
C LYS A 196 -7.07 19.82 9.05
N SER A 197 -8.09 20.59 9.41
CA SER A 197 -8.53 21.77 8.64
C SER A 197 -8.10 23.11 9.23
N ASN A 198 -7.44 23.12 10.38
CA ASN A 198 -6.93 24.32 11.06
C ASN A 198 -5.43 24.53 10.89
#